data_23d78d867502b54a6ea096772e91cf01
#
_entry.id   23d78d867502b54a6ea096772e91cf01
#
_cell.length_a   1.000
_cell.length_b   1.000
_cell.length_c   1.000
_cell.angle_alpha   90.00
_cell.angle_beta   90.00
_cell.angle_gamma   90.00
#
_symmetry.space_group_name_H-M   'P 1'
#
loop_
_entity.id
_entity.type
_entity.pdbx_description
1 polymer ?
#
loop_
_entity_poly.entity_id
_entity_poly.type
_entity_poly.pdbx_seq_one_letter_code
_entity_poly.pdbx_strand_id
1 'polypeptide(L)'
;MRLAELIFVEVMRQYLETLPSHETGWLSGLRDPVIGKVLGMLHEEPAHPWTLNELARRAGMSRAALASRFAHLIGHAPMQYLTLWRMQIAARLLAESSMKVAAVAGEVGYESDAAFSRAFKKIVGVSPAVWRDNAVASN
;
A
#
# COMPACT_ATOMS: atom_id res chain seq x y z
N MET A 1 9.26 -16.82 1.15
CA MET A 1 8.16 -16.00 0.75
C MET A 1 6.94 -16.13 1.67
N ARG A 2 6.64 -17.32 2.09
CA ARG A 2 5.39 -17.58 2.80
C ARG A 2 5.22 -16.76 4.05
N LEU A 3 6.26 -16.67 4.89
CA LEU A 3 6.15 -15.93 6.14
C LEU A 3 5.94 -14.44 5.88
N ALA A 4 6.70 -13.87 4.94
CA ALA A 4 6.57 -12.46 4.60
C ALA A 4 5.17 -12.14 4.10
N GLU A 5 4.67 -12.93 3.17
CA GLU A 5 3.32 -12.73 2.64
C GLU A 5 2.25 -12.95 3.69
N LEU A 6 2.43 -13.97 4.55
CA LEU A 6 1.47 -14.26 5.59
C LEU A 6 1.40 -13.14 6.61
N ILE A 7 2.53 -12.56 7.00
CA ILE A 7 2.54 -11.43 7.93
C ILE A 7 1.82 -10.23 7.31
N PHE A 8 2.09 -9.95 6.03
CA PHE A 8 1.42 -8.84 5.36
C PHE A 8 -0.07 -9.09 5.21
N VAL A 9 -0.45 -10.28 4.79
CA VAL A 9 -1.85 -10.67 4.68
C VAL A 9 -2.55 -10.54 6.02
N GLU A 10 -1.89 -10.93 7.10
CA GLU A 10 -2.44 -10.82 8.45
C GLU A 10 -2.67 -9.37 8.85
N VAL A 11 -1.70 -8.49 8.55
CA VAL A 11 -1.85 -7.06 8.81
C VAL A 11 -3.05 -6.50 8.04
N MET A 12 -3.16 -6.83 6.76
CA MET A 12 -4.27 -6.37 5.94
C MET A 12 -5.61 -6.93 6.43
N ARG A 13 -5.63 -8.19 6.84
CA ARG A 13 -6.84 -8.79 7.38
C ARG A 13 -7.28 -8.07 8.64
N GLN A 14 -6.36 -7.75 9.54
CA GLN A 14 -6.68 -7.03 10.76
C GLN A 14 -7.27 -5.66 10.43
N TYR A 15 -6.72 -4.97 9.47
CA TYR A 15 -7.30 -3.71 9.01
C TYR A 15 -8.71 -3.90 8.51
N LEU A 16 -8.94 -4.90 7.68
CA LEU A 16 -10.27 -5.14 7.10
C LEU A 16 -11.27 -5.52 8.18
N GLU A 17 -10.86 -6.25 9.19
CA GLU A 17 -11.72 -6.65 10.30
C GLU A 17 -12.11 -5.47 11.18
N THR A 18 -11.33 -4.40 11.20
CA THR A 18 -11.67 -3.20 11.96
C THR A 18 -12.67 -2.31 11.24
N LEU A 19 -12.95 -2.58 9.97
CA LEU A 19 -13.89 -1.78 9.21
C LEU A 19 -15.32 -2.14 9.59
N PRO A 20 -16.19 -1.13 9.66
CA PRO A 20 -17.60 -1.40 9.96
C PRO A 20 -18.27 -2.03 8.75
N SER A 21 -18.84 -3.18 8.96
CA SER A 21 -19.73 -3.86 8.06
C SER A 21 -19.11 -4.38 6.75
N HIS A 22 -19.86 -5.26 6.16
CA HIS A 22 -19.58 -5.90 4.88
C HIS A 22 -19.65 -4.94 3.69
N GLU A 23 -20.11 -3.72 3.92
CA GLU A 23 -20.27 -2.74 2.84
C GLU A 23 -18.99 -1.98 2.54
N THR A 24 -17.97 -2.10 3.40
CA THR A 24 -16.71 -1.41 3.22
C THR A 24 -15.62 -2.39 2.86
N GLY A 25 -14.49 -1.88 2.40
CA GLY A 25 -13.36 -2.68 2.01
C GLY A 25 -13.11 -2.58 0.51
N TRP A 26 -11.99 -3.11 0.07
CA TRP A 26 -11.57 -2.92 -1.31
C TRP A 26 -12.51 -3.58 -2.33
N LEU A 27 -13.22 -4.67 -1.95
CA LEU A 27 -14.19 -5.27 -2.85
C LEU A 27 -15.35 -4.30 -3.13
N SER A 28 -15.83 -3.62 -2.09
CA SER A 28 -16.86 -2.60 -2.26
C SER A 28 -16.35 -1.44 -3.10
N GLY A 29 -15.08 -1.06 -2.89
CA GLY A 29 -14.45 -0.03 -3.69
C GLY A 29 -14.36 -0.40 -5.15
N LEU A 30 -14.07 -1.66 -5.47
CA LEU A 30 -13.99 -2.11 -6.85
C LEU A 30 -15.33 -2.05 -7.57
N ARG A 31 -16.44 -2.17 -6.84
CA ARG A 31 -17.77 -2.07 -7.42
C ARG A 31 -18.16 -0.62 -7.72
N ASP A 32 -17.54 0.33 -7.05
CA ASP A 32 -17.77 1.74 -7.32
C ASP A 32 -16.95 2.14 -8.53
N PRO A 33 -17.58 2.66 -9.61
CA PRO A 33 -16.83 2.96 -10.85
C PRO A 33 -15.71 3.97 -10.65
N VAL A 34 -15.92 4.96 -9.79
CA VAL A 34 -14.91 6.00 -9.56
C VAL A 34 -13.77 5.48 -8.67
N ILE A 35 -14.13 4.85 -7.56
CA ILE A 35 -13.12 4.33 -6.63
C ILE A 35 -12.36 3.16 -7.25
N GLY A 36 -13.05 2.32 -8.04
CA GLY A 36 -12.38 1.26 -8.79
C GLY A 36 -11.34 1.79 -9.75
N LYS A 37 -11.65 2.91 -10.44
CA LYS A 37 -10.69 3.57 -11.31
C LYS A 37 -9.47 4.08 -10.55
N VAL A 38 -9.71 4.72 -9.40
CA VAL A 38 -8.61 5.23 -8.57
C VAL A 38 -7.73 4.08 -8.07
N LEU A 39 -8.33 3.00 -7.59
CA LEU A 39 -7.57 1.82 -7.16
C LEU A 39 -6.72 1.28 -8.31
N GLY A 40 -7.28 1.20 -9.51
CA GLY A 40 -6.56 0.75 -10.69
C GLY A 40 -5.34 1.62 -10.98
N MET A 41 -5.49 2.94 -10.89
CA MET A 41 -4.38 3.85 -11.11
C MET A 41 -3.26 3.62 -10.09
N LEU A 42 -3.61 3.47 -8.82
CA LEU A 42 -2.63 3.24 -7.77
C LEU A 42 -1.93 1.89 -7.92
N HIS A 43 -2.67 0.86 -8.31
CA HIS A 43 -2.12 -0.49 -8.47
C HIS A 43 -1.23 -0.61 -9.70
N GLU A 44 -1.56 0.06 -10.79
CA GLU A 44 -0.78 -0.03 -12.02
C GLU A 44 0.51 0.76 -11.96
N GLU A 45 0.51 1.90 -11.27
CA GLU A 45 1.68 2.76 -11.19
C GLU A 45 1.97 3.16 -9.75
N PRO A 46 2.39 2.21 -8.92
CA PRO A 46 2.62 2.51 -7.50
C PRO A 46 3.75 3.51 -7.26
N ALA A 47 4.73 3.57 -8.16
CA ALA A 47 5.88 4.47 -8.01
C ALA A 47 5.60 5.89 -8.51
N HIS A 48 4.50 6.09 -9.22
CA HIS A 48 4.14 7.43 -9.69
C HIS A 48 3.94 8.36 -8.47
N PRO A 49 4.41 9.62 -8.54
CA PRO A 49 4.28 10.54 -7.41
C PRO A 49 2.84 11.07 -7.27
N TRP A 50 1.93 10.19 -6.95
CA TRP A 50 0.51 10.49 -6.83
C TRP A 50 0.26 11.54 -5.76
N THR A 51 -0.67 12.44 -6.04
CA THR A 51 -1.20 13.38 -5.07
C THR A 51 -2.71 13.26 -5.06
N LEU A 52 -3.33 13.68 -3.97
CA LEU A 52 -4.79 13.70 -3.89
C LEU A 52 -5.37 14.59 -4.99
N ASN A 53 -4.71 15.70 -5.29
CA ASN A 53 -5.13 16.59 -6.40
C ASN A 53 -5.18 15.86 -7.74
N GLU A 54 -4.13 15.12 -8.04
CA GLU A 54 -4.07 14.41 -9.31
C GLU A 54 -5.13 13.33 -9.40
N LEU A 55 -5.30 12.56 -8.33
CA LEU A 55 -6.31 11.50 -8.29
C LEU A 55 -7.71 12.09 -8.45
N ALA A 56 -8.00 13.18 -7.74
CA ALA A 56 -9.29 13.83 -7.81
C ALA A 56 -9.57 14.37 -9.22
N ARG A 57 -8.57 15.01 -9.81
CA ARG A 57 -8.69 15.55 -11.18
C ARG A 57 -8.99 14.44 -12.18
N ARG A 58 -8.26 13.33 -12.10
CA ARG A 58 -8.47 12.20 -13.01
C ARG A 58 -9.79 11.49 -12.77
N ALA A 59 -10.27 11.50 -11.52
CA ALA A 59 -11.54 10.88 -11.16
C ALA A 59 -12.74 11.79 -11.43
N GLY A 60 -12.50 13.05 -11.75
CA GLY A 60 -13.57 14.02 -12.00
C GLY A 60 -14.31 14.44 -10.74
N MET A 61 -13.62 14.47 -9.59
CA MET A 61 -14.20 14.81 -8.29
C MET A 61 -13.37 15.89 -7.61
N SER A 62 -13.97 16.56 -6.62
CA SER A 62 -13.20 17.42 -5.73
C SER A 62 -12.34 16.55 -4.81
N ARG A 63 -11.28 17.15 -4.25
CA ARG A 63 -10.42 16.44 -3.29
C ARG A 63 -11.22 15.93 -2.09
N ALA A 64 -12.07 16.78 -1.55
CA ALA A 64 -12.85 16.42 -0.36
C ALA A 64 -13.82 15.29 -0.66
N ALA A 65 -14.49 15.33 -1.80
CA ALA A 65 -15.42 14.28 -2.19
C ALA A 65 -14.71 12.96 -2.40
N LEU A 66 -13.56 12.98 -3.10
CA LEU A 66 -12.79 11.76 -3.33
C LEU A 66 -12.28 11.20 -2.01
N ALA A 67 -11.69 12.03 -1.15
CA ALA A 67 -11.16 11.57 0.12
C ALA A 67 -12.24 10.92 0.98
N SER A 68 -13.40 11.54 1.07
CA SER A 68 -14.50 11.03 1.86
C SER A 68 -15.04 9.72 1.32
N ARG A 69 -15.30 9.67 0.01
CA ARG A 69 -15.84 8.47 -0.63
C ARG A 69 -14.87 7.29 -0.57
N PHE A 70 -13.60 7.57 -0.85
CA PHE A 70 -12.55 6.55 -0.79
C PHE A 70 -12.42 5.99 0.63
N ALA A 71 -12.33 6.87 1.63
CA ALA A 71 -12.18 6.44 3.02
C ALA A 71 -13.39 5.65 3.48
N HIS A 72 -14.59 6.05 3.08
CA HIS A 72 -15.82 5.33 3.44
C HIS A 72 -15.82 3.91 2.88
N LEU A 73 -15.44 3.75 1.61
CA LEU A 73 -15.50 2.45 0.94
C LEU A 73 -14.30 1.57 1.25
N ILE A 74 -13.11 2.15 1.38
CA ILE A 74 -11.85 1.41 1.51
C ILE A 74 -11.41 1.32 2.98
N GLY A 75 -11.77 2.30 3.79
CA GLY A 75 -11.37 2.33 5.20
C GLY A 75 -10.08 3.09 5.45
N HIS A 76 -9.47 3.64 4.41
CA HIS A 76 -8.24 4.43 4.49
C HIS A 76 -8.33 5.59 3.52
N ALA A 77 -7.64 6.69 3.84
CA ALA A 77 -7.47 7.77 2.88
C ALA A 77 -6.67 7.26 1.68
N PRO A 78 -6.86 7.86 0.49
CA PRO A 78 -6.16 7.38 -0.72
C PRO A 78 -4.65 7.28 -0.58
N MET A 79 -4.00 8.28 0.04
CA MET A 79 -2.55 8.28 0.17
C MET A 79 -2.07 7.28 1.22
N GLN A 80 -2.87 6.99 2.24
CA GLN A 80 -2.58 5.92 3.19
C GLN A 80 -2.64 4.56 2.51
N TYR A 81 -3.67 4.36 1.71
CA TYR A 81 -3.82 3.12 0.95
C TYR A 81 -2.63 2.91 0.02
N LEU A 82 -2.20 3.96 -0.68
CA LEU A 82 -1.03 3.87 -1.55
C LEU A 82 0.21 3.46 -0.77
N THR A 83 0.41 4.03 0.42
CA THR A 83 1.55 3.66 1.26
C THR A 83 1.51 2.18 1.62
N LEU A 84 0.34 1.67 2.02
CA LEU A 84 0.18 0.25 2.34
C LEU A 84 0.49 -0.63 1.12
N TRP A 85 0.00 -0.23 -0.05
CA TRP A 85 0.26 -0.96 -1.29
C TRP A 85 1.75 -0.97 -1.64
N ARG A 86 2.42 0.18 -1.52
CA ARG A 86 3.87 0.28 -1.74
C ARG A 86 4.64 -0.62 -0.79
N MET A 87 4.23 -0.69 0.47
CA MET A 87 4.90 -1.54 1.45
C MET A 87 4.70 -3.02 1.16
N GLN A 88 3.55 -3.40 0.62
CA GLN A 88 3.33 -4.77 0.19
C GLN A 88 4.28 -5.16 -0.93
N ILE A 89 4.41 -4.33 -1.94
CA ILE A 89 5.33 -4.58 -3.04
C ILE A 89 6.77 -4.65 -2.53
N ALA A 90 7.15 -3.71 -1.67
CA ALA A 90 8.49 -3.67 -1.10
C ALA A 90 8.81 -4.93 -0.29
N ALA A 91 7.87 -5.36 0.55
CA ALA A 91 8.05 -6.56 1.36
C ALA A 91 8.30 -7.79 0.48
N ARG A 92 7.57 -7.90 -0.62
CA ARG A 92 7.76 -8.99 -1.56
C ARG A 92 9.12 -8.92 -2.25
N LEU A 93 9.50 -7.73 -2.72
CA LEU A 93 10.80 -7.56 -3.37
C LEU A 93 11.96 -7.87 -2.42
N LEU A 94 11.86 -7.43 -1.17
CA LEU A 94 12.89 -7.72 -0.17
C LEU A 94 12.99 -9.20 0.13
N ALA A 95 11.88 -9.91 0.15
CA ALA A 95 11.84 -11.34 0.47
C ALA A 95 12.25 -12.22 -0.70
N GLU A 96 11.88 -11.82 -1.92
CA GLU A 96 11.98 -12.68 -3.10
C GLU A 96 13.07 -12.27 -4.10
N SER A 97 13.80 -11.20 -3.83
CA SER A 97 14.85 -10.75 -4.72
C SER A 97 16.08 -10.34 -3.93
N SER A 98 17.19 -10.13 -4.65
CA SER A 98 18.44 -9.65 -4.06
C SER A 98 18.63 -8.15 -4.24
N MET A 99 17.60 -7.43 -4.65
CA MET A 99 17.68 -5.98 -4.83
C MET A 99 18.12 -5.30 -3.53
N LYS A 100 18.99 -4.30 -3.66
CA LYS A 100 19.39 -3.50 -2.51
C LYS A 100 18.20 -2.73 -1.97
N VAL A 101 18.20 -2.47 -0.67
CA VAL A 101 17.13 -1.72 -0.02
C VAL A 101 16.88 -0.39 -0.73
N ALA A 102 17.95 0.34 -1.09
CA ALA A 102 17.81 1.60 -1.81
C ALA A 102 17.12 1.44 -3.17
N ALA A 103 17.39 0.34 -3.86
CA ALA A 103 16.75 0.05 -5.14
C ALA A 103 15.27 -0.27 -4.95
N VAL A 104 14.93 -1.03 -3.92
CA VAL A 104 13.53 -1.33 -3.58
C VAL A 104 12.78 -0.03 -3.26
N ALA A 105 13.41 0.87 -2.50
CA ALA A 105 12.81 2.16 -2.17
C ALA A 105 12.42 2.93 -3.44
N GLY A 106 13.32 2.99 -4.41
CA GLY A 106 13.04 3.65 -5.69
C GLY A 106 11.93 2.97 -6.49
N GLU A 107 11.94 1.65 -6.50
CA GLU A 107 10.92 0.88 -7.24
C GLU A 107 9.50 1.17 -6.73
N VAL A 108 9.35 1.45 -5.45
CA VAL A 108 8.03 1.71 -4.88
C VAL A 108 7.75 3.21 -4.71
N GLY A 109 8.59 4.06 -5.28
CA GLY A 109 8.29 5.49 -5.38
C GLY A 109 8.82 6.36 -4.26
N TYR A 110 9.77 5.89 -3.47
CA TYR A 110 10.41 6.72 -2.45
C TYR A 110 11.68 7.35 -3.00
N GLU A 111 11.87 8.63 -2.70
CA GLU A 111 13.05 9.36 -3.16
C GLU A 111 14.28 9.09 -2.31
N SER A 112 14.09 8.70 -1.06
CA SER A 112 15.21 8.40 -0.20
C SER A 112 15.02 7.06 0.51
N ASP A 113 16.13 6.39 0.67
CA ASP A 113 16.27 5.16 1.43
C ASP A 113 15.81 5.35 2.88
N ALA A 114 16.18 6.48 3.49
CA ALA A 114 15.82 6.78 4.87
C ALA A 114 14.31 6.94 5.05
N ALA A 115 13.66 7.65 4.13
CA ALA A 115 12.21 7.84 4.20
C ALA A 115 11.49 6.52 4.01
N PHE A 116 11.95 5.70 3.07
CA PHE A 116 11.40 4.38 2.84
C PHE A 116 11.54 3.49 4.09
N SER A 117 12.73 3.45 4.66
CA SER A 117 13.00 2.59 5.81
C SER A 117 12.15 2.97 7.02
N ARG A 118 11.93 4.27 7.24
CA ARG A 118 11.05 4.72 8.32
C ARG A 118 9.62 4.29 8.10
N ALA A 119 9.11 4.47 6.87
CA ALA A 119 7.74 4.08 6.53
C ALA A 119 7.57 2.56 6.65
N PHE A 120 8.54 1.81 6.14
CA PHE A 120 8.50 0.36 6.19
C PHE A 120 8.44 -0.14 7.63
N LYS A 121 9.33 0.36 8.47
CA LYS A 121 9.37 -0.05 9.88
C LYS A 121 8.07 0.32 10.61
N LYS A 122 7.53 1.49 10.32
CA LYS A 122 6.28 1.94 10.95
C LYS A 122 5.11 1.02 10.60
N ILE A 123 5.02 0.59 9.36
CA ILE A 123 3.89 -0.19 8.86
C ILE A 123 4.09 -1.68 9.09
N VAL A 124 5.28 -2.19 8.76
CA VAL A 124 5.56 -3.63 8.82
C VAL A 124 6.03 -4.05 10.21
N GLY A 125 6.62 -3.13 10.97
CA GLY A 125 7.03 -3.39 12.35
C GLY A 125 8.51 -3.69 12.52
N VAL A 126 9.22 -3.98 11.43
CA VAL A 126 10.67 -4.24 11.45
C VAL A 126 11.33 -3.49 10.30
N SER A 127 12.64 -3.31 10.38
CA SER A 127 13.38 -2.65 9.30
C SER A 127 13.39 -3.52 8.04
N PRO A 128 13.63 -2.93 6.87
CA PRO A 128 13.75 -3.71 5.64
C PRO A 128 14.81 -4.81 5.71
N ALA A 129 15.95 -4.54 6.34
CA ALA A 129 17.02 -5.53 6.47
C ALA A 129 16.59 -6.71 7.34
N VAL A 130 15.94 -6.41 8.47
CA VAL A 130 15.45 -7.45 9.37
C VAL A 130 14.36 -8.29 8.69
N TRP A 131 13.48 -7.64 7.95
CA TRP A 131 12.43 -8.32 7.18
C TRP A 131 13.04 -9.33 6.20
N ARG A 132 14.06 -8.88 5.45
CA ARG A 132 14.75 -9.75 4.49
C ARG A 132 15.42 -10.93 5.19
N ASP A 133 16.11 -10.67 6.30
CA ASP A 133 16.79 -11.72 7.05
C ASP A 133 15.79 -12.75 7.56
N ASN A 134 14.65 -12.30 8.04
CA ASN A 134 13.59 -13.20 8.53
C ASN A 134 13.02 -14.04 7.39
N ALA A 135 12.87 -13.46 6.21
CA ALA A 135 12.37 -14.19 5.04
C ALA A 135 13.37 -15.27 4.61
N VAL A 136 14.66 -14.95 4.61
CA VAL A 136 15.72 -15.93 4.28
C VAL A 136 15.74 -17.05 5.32
N ALA A 137 15.64 -16.69 6.59
CA ALA A 137 15.68 -17.70 7.68
C ALA A 137 14.45 -18.62 7.64
N SER A 138 13.33 -18.17 7.04
CA SER A 138 12.12 -18.96 6.94
C SER A 138 12.11 -19.93 5.77
N ASN A 139 13.07 -19.78 4.87
CA ASN A 139 13.25 -20.69 3.74
C ASN A 139 14.33 -21.74 4.08
#